data_4f3f3dbc5e2cd0708dba7836bb389479
#
_entry.id   4f3f3dbc5e2cd0708dba7836bb389479
#
_cell.length_a   1.000
_cell.length_b   1.000
_cell.length_c   1.000
_cell.angle_alpha   90.00
_cell.angle_beta   90.00
_cell.angle_gamma   90.00
#
_symmetry.space_group_name_H-M   'P 1'
#
loop_
_entity.id
_entity.type
_entity.pdbx_description
1 polymer ?
#
loop_
_entity_poly.entity_id
_entity_poly.type
_entity_poly.pdbx_seq_one_letter_code
_entity_poly.pdbx_strand_id
1 'polypeptide(L)'
;MDTYVYSIEDDAENAKTLYVNLTNKCTNACVFCIRNTVDEIKGKKMWLENEDFTAKDVIAQLEKFNTPQEVVFCGYGEPFMKLDVLKGVCAYLRYQKGIKIRVNTNGMGNVINNRNILPEITDFVDEVSISLNAPTEEQYEKISKPQVKNAYKEMLEFAKQCVGNEIKTTLTVVSNHPDYTLDIEACKKIADEIGADFRVREWLNDGY
;
A
#
# COMPACT_ATOMS: atom_id res chain seq x y z
N MET A 1 16.47 -16.50 2.82
CA MET A 1 16.05 -15.46 3.79
C MET A 1 15.11 -14.54 3.06
N ASP A 2 13.93 -14.33 3.60
CA ASP A 2 12.91 -13.49 2.98
C ASP A 2 13.36 -12.04 2.79
N THR A 3 12.91 -11.43 1.71
CA THR A 3 13.20 -10.03 1.40
C THR A 3 12.02 -9.17 1.88
N TYR A 4 12.17 -8.54 3.05
CA TYR A 4 11.18 -7.60 3.56
C TYR A 4 11.37 -6.20 3.00
N VAL A 5 12.63 -5.81 2.73
CA VAL A 5 13.00 -4.47 2.25
C VAL A 5 13.68 -4.57 0.89
N TYR A 6 13.23 -3.78 -0.06
CA TYR A 6 13.76 -3.76 -1.42
C TYR A 6 13.67 -2.35 -2.04
N SER A 7 14.42 -2.14 -3.11
CA SER A 7 14.30 -0.97 -3.99
C SER A 7 14.03 -1.41 -5.42
N ILE A 8 13.39 -0.55 -6.18
CA ILE A 8 13.22 -0.67 -7.63
C ILE A 8 14.20 0.22 -8.40
N GLU A 9 14.99 1.03 -7.70
CA GLU A 9 16.04 1.86 -8.29
C GLU A 9 17.26 1.00 -8.64
N ASP A 10 18.02 1.40 -9.67
CA ASP A 10 19.17 0.62 -10.15
C ASP A 10 20.31 0.62 -9.13
N ASP A 11 20.54 1.76 -8.45
CA ASP A 11 21.44 1.85 -7.29
C ASP A 11 20.64 1.60 -6.01
N ALA A 12 20.46 0.33 -5.68
CA ALA A 12 19.63 -0.06 -4.53
C ALA A 12 20.22 0.40 -3.19
N GLU A 13 21.56 0.49 -3.05
CA GLU A 13 22.22 0.89 -1.80
C GLU A 13 21.95 2.37 -1.47
N ASN A 14 21.93 3.23 -2.49
CA ASN A 14 21.66 4.67 -2.38
C ASN A 14 20.25 5.06 -2.79
N ALA A 15 19.32 4.11 -2.78
CA ALA A 15 17.94 4.34 -3.19
C ALA A 15 17.27 5.44 -2.36
N LYS A 16 16.58 6.34 -3.07
CA LYS A 16 15.79 7.40 -2.41
C LYS A 16 14.51 6.85 -1.81
N THR A 17 13.98 5.77 -2.38
CA THR A 17 12.77 5.11 -1.93
C THR A 17 13.04 3.64 -1.64
N LEU A 18 12.71 3.22 -0.42
CA LEU A 18 12.69 1.81 -0.04
C LEU A 18 11.24 1.33 0.11
N TYR A 19 11.00 0.11 -0.32
CA TYR A 19 9.71 -0.57 -0.20
C TYR A 19 9.79 -1.65 0.87
N VAL A 20 8.71 -1.80 1.65
CA VAL A 20 8.61 -2.78 2.73
C VAL A 20 7.42 -3.69 2.47
N ASN A 21 7.71 -4.97 2.21
CA ASN A 21 6.72 -6.05 2.02
C ASN A 21 6.53 -6.78 3.34
N LEU A 22 5.35 -6.71 3.92
CA LEU A 22 5.06 -7.26 5.25
C LEU A 22 4.29 -8.58 5.22
N THR A 23 3.65 -8.93 4.11
CA THR A 23 2.78 -10.11 4.07
C THR A 23 2.41 -10.49 2.63
N ASN A 24 2.08 -11.75 2.43
CA ASN A 24 1.43 -12.24 1.21
C ASN A 24 -0.09 -12.15 1.29
N LYS A 25 -0.67 -11.92 2.49
CA LYS A 25 -2.11 -11.91 2.72
C LYS A 25 -2.73 -10.58 2.31
N CYS A 26 -3.85 -10.66 1.62
CA CYS A 26 -4.63 -9.50 1.20
C CYS A 26 -6.12 -9.83 1.25
N THR A 27 -6.96 -8.85 1.60
CA THR A 27 -8.42 -8.99 1.56
C THR A 27 -8.99 -8.83 0.16
N ASN A 28 -8.15 -8.48 -0.83
CA ASN A 28 -8.53 -8.35 -2.23
C ASN A 28 -7.77 -9.36 -3.12
N ALA A 29 -8.39 -9.72 -4.25
CA ALA A 29 -7.81 -10.54 -5.30
C ALA A 29 -7.88 -9.80 -6.65
N CYS A 30 -7.32 -8.59 -6.69
CA CYS A 30 -7.40 -7.68 -7.83
C CYS A 30 -6.89 -8.34 -9.12
N VAL A 31 -7.64 -8.15 -10.22
CA VAL A 31 -7.28 -8.72 -11.54
C VAL A 31 -5.95 -8.19 -12.06
N PHE A 32 -5.62 -6.94 -11.75
CA PHE A 32 -4.39 -6.24 -12.15
C PHE A 32 -3.24 -6.40 -11.16
N CYS A 33 -3.39 -7.22 -10.11
CA CYS A 33 -2.35 -7.32 -9.08
C CYS A 33 -1.07 -7.92 -9.68
N ILE A 34 0.05 -7.22 -9.49
CA ILE A 34 1.35 -7.62 -10.00
C ILE A 34 1.76 -9.04 -9.55
N ARG A 35 1.33 -9.47 -8.36
CA ARG A 35 1.60 -10.82 -7.84
C ARG A 35 1.02 -11.96 -8.70
N ASN A 36 0.10 -11.64 -9.64
CA ASN A 36 -0.49 -12.62 -10.53
C ASN A 36 0.42 -12.92 -11.74
N THR A 37 1.38 -12.04 -12.02
CA THR A 37 2.22 -12.11 -13.23
C THR A 37 3.72 -12.11 -12.92
N VAL A 38 4.13 -11.65 -11.73
CA VAL A 38 5.54 -11.46 -11.39
C VAL A 38 5.82 -12.03 -10.00
N ASP A 39 6.79 -12.93 -9.92
CA ASP A 39 7.26 -13.50 -8.64
C ASP A 39 8.46 -12.75 -8.06
N GLU A 40 9.18 -12.02 -8.90
CA GLU A 40 10.38 -11.28 -8.52
C GLU A 40 10.33 -9.84 -9.02
N ILE A 41 10.76 -8.89 -8.20
CA ILE A 41 10.97 -7.49 -8.59
C ILE A 41 12.46 -7.17 -8.49
N LYS A 42 13.07 -6.76 -9.60
CA LYS A 42 14.53 -6.49 -9.68
C LYS A 42 15.37 -7.65 -9.09
N GLY A 43 15.01 -8.88 -9.41
CA GLY A 43 15.69 -10.09 -8.93
C GLY A 43 15.50 -10.42 -7.46
N LYS A 44 14.53 -9.77 -6.79
CA LYS A 44 14.17 -10.07 -5.40
C LYS A 44 12.85 -10.81 -5.37
N LYS A 45 12.85 -12.00 -4.75
CA LYS A 45 11.62 -12.76 -4.51
C LYS A 45 10.69 -11.95 -3.61
N MET A 46 9.45 -11.78 -4.05
CA MET A 46 8.44 -11.00 -3.32
C MET A 46 7.54 -11.86 -2.45
N TRP A 47 7.40 -13.15 -2.77
CA TRP A 47 6.68 -14.09 -1.94
C TRP A 47 7.50 -14.43 -0.69
N LEU A 48 6.93 -14.12 0.48
CA LEU A 48 7.54 -14.45 1.77
C LEU A 48 7.31 -15.94 2.06
N GLU A 49 8.38 -16.67 2.40
CA GLU A 49 8.31 -18.09 2.80
C GLU A 49 7.84 -18.22 4.25
N ASN A 50 8.22 -17.24 5.09
CA ASN A 50 7.82 -17.17 6.49
C ASN A 50 7.23 -15.78 6.81
N GLU A 51 6.01 -15.78 7.34
CA GLU A 51 5.35 -14.56 7.81
C GLU A 51 5.43 -14.38 9.35
N ASP A 52 6.13 -15.25 10.04
CA ASP A 52 6.40 -15.13 11.49
C ASP A 52 7.72 -14.37 11.72
N PHE A 53 7.65 -13.05 11.59
CA PHE A 53 8.74 -12.13 11.80
C PHE A 53 8.27 -10.89 12.57
N THR A 54 9.23 -10.15 13.11
CA THR A 54 9.01 -8.97 13.94
C THR A 54 9.45 -7.68 13.24
N ALA A 55 9.12 -6.53 13.83
CA ALA A 55 9.64 -5.24 13.36
C ALA A 55 11.18 -5.20 13.36
N LYS A 56 11.83 -5.91 14.29
CA LYS A 56 13.30 -5.96 14.38
C LYS A 56 13.93 -6.62 13.14
N ASP A 57 13.28 -7.65 12.60
CA ASP A 57 13.76 -8.36 11.42
C ASP A 57 13.71 -7.45 10.17
N VAL A 58 12.64 -6.64 10.06
CA VAL A 58 12.49 -5.64 8.99
C VAL A 58 13.51 -4.51 9.16
N ILE A 59 13.67 -4.00 10.38
CA ILE A 59 14.64 -2.94 10.71
C ILE A 59 16.06 -3.38 10.37
N ALA A 60 16.44 -4.62 10.71
CA ALA A 60 17.74 -5.16 10.38
C ALA A 60 18.01 -5.26 8.87
N GLN A 61 16.95 -5.30 8.03
CA GLN A 61 17.11 -5.19 6.58
C GLN A 61 17.19 -3.73 6.13
N LEU A 62 16.39 -2.82 6.74
CA LEU A 62 16.48 -1.38 6.45
C LEU A 62 17.88 -0.82 6.71
N GLU A 63 18.53 -1.26 7.78
CA GLU A 63 19.88 -0.83 8.17
C GLU A 63 20.99 -1.23 7.19
N LYS A 64 20.68 -2.08 6.19
CA LYS A 64 21.62 -2.43 5.11
C LYS A 64 21.64 -1.42 3.97
N PHE A 65 20.71 -0.47 3.96
CA PHE A 65 20.63 0.59 2.98
C PHE A 65 21.07 1.93 3.58
N ASN A 66 21.55 2.84 2.75
CA ASN A 66 21.72 4.22 3.16
C ASN A 66 20.36 4.86 3.47
N THR A 67 20.37 5.93 4.27
CA THR A 67 19.13 6.58 4.72
C THR A 67 18.29 7.06 3.53
N PRO A 68 17.10 6.50 3.30
CA PRO A 68 16.24 6.90 2.19
C PRO A 68 15.51 8.22 2.49
N GLN A 69 14.94 8.81 1.46
CA GLN A 69 14.04 9.96 1.61
C GLN A 69 12.61 9.50 1.95
N GLU A 70 12.21 8.34 1.43
CA GLU A 70 10.89 7.76 1.64
C GLU A 70 10.98 6.26 1.91
N VAL A 71 10.14 5.78 2.84
CA VAL A 71 9.85 4.35 3.04
C VAL A 71 8.39 4.10 2.76
N VAL A 72 8.12 3.13 1.87
CA VAL A 72 6.77 2.78 1.41
C VAL A 72 6.41 1.37 1.85
N PHE A 73 5.41 1.23 2.70
CA PHE A 73 4.85 -0.08 2.99
C PHE A 73 3.98 -0.52 1.81
N CYS A 74 4.51 -1.45 1.02
CA CYS A 74 3.89 -1.94 -0.21
C CYS A 74 4.53 -3.28 -0.60
N GLY A 75 3.71 -4.24 -0.99
CA GLY A 75 4.17 -5.55 -1.42
C GLY A 75 3.05 -6.38 -2.04
N TYR A 76 3.11 -7.70 -1.90
CA TYR A 76 2.12 -8.61 -2.46
C TYR A 76 0.85 -8.72 -1.63
N GLY A 77 0.88 -8.28 -0.37
CA GLY A 77 -0.26 -8.26 0.52
C GLY A 77 -0.72 -6.87 0.95
N GLU A 78 -1.65 -6.86 1.89
CA GLU A 78 -2.16 -5.64 2.51
C GLU A 78 -1.34 -5.31 3.77
N PRO A 79 -0.62 -4.17 3.81
CA PRO A 79 0.27 -3.85 4.94
C PRO A 79 -0.42 -3.84 6.31
N PHE A 80 -1.67 -3.41 6.40
CA PHE A 80 -2.42 -3.36 7.66
C PHE A 80 -2.81 -4.75 8.22
N MET A 81 -2.55 -5.83 7.50
CA MET A 81 -2.58 -7.20 8.03
C MET A 81 -1.50 -7.43 9.10
N LYS A 82 -0.42 -6.65 9.06
CA LYS A 82 0.71 -6.70 9.99
C LYS A 82 0.87 -5.36 10.73
N LEU A 83 -0.24 -4.81 11.23
CA LEU A 83 -0.30 -3.48 11.84
C LEU A 83 0.76 -3.28 12.95
N ASP A 84 0.96 -4.26 13.82
CA ASP A 84 1.93 -4.12 14.93
C ASP A 84 3.37 -4.08 14.43
N VAL A 85 3.71 -4.88 13.41
CA VAL A 85 5.02 -4.84 12.76
C VAL A 85 5.20 -3.49 12.06
N LEU A 86 4.20 -3.03 11.30
CA LEU A 86 4.21 -1.74 10.63
C LEU A 86 4.47 -0.61 11.63
N LYS A 87 3.72 -0.55 12.74
CA LYS A 87 3.91 0.45 13.79
C LYS A 87 5.31 0.41 14.40
N GLY A 88 5.83 -0.79 14.66
CA GLY A 88 7.17 -0.94 15.20
C GLY A 88 8.26 -0.41 14.27
N VAL A 89 8.12 -0.66 12.96
CA VAL A 89 9.03 -0.10 11.94
C VAL A 89 8.86 1.41 11.81
N CYS A 90 7.63 1.92 11.80
CA CYS A 90 7.36 3.36 11.75
C CYS A 90 7.96 4.09 12.96
N ALA A 91 7.83 3.54 14.16
CA ALA A 91 8.43 4.11 15.37
C ALA A 91 9.95 4.23 15.25
N TYR A 92 10.63 3.18 14.71
CA TYR A 92 12.05 3.23 14.43
C TYR A 92 12.40 4.35 13.42
N LEU A 93 11.66 4.44 12.31
CA LEU A 93 11.91 5.43 11.26
C LEU A 93 11.71 6.87 11.75
N ARG A 94 10.80 7.11 12.69
CA ARG A 94 10.56 8.45 13.26
C ARG A 94 11.73 8.98 14.10
N TYR A 95 12.58 8.10 14.65
CA TYR A 95 13.84 8.53 15.25
C TYR A 95 14.85 9.02 14.21
N GLN A 96 14.71 8.60 12.96
CA GLN A 96 15.53 9.06 11.84
C GLN A 96 14.84 10.27 11.20
N LYS A 97 15.38 11.47 11.42
CA LYS A 97 14.78 12.71 10.91
C LYS A 97 14.76 12.76 9.38
N GLY A 98 13.63 13.18 8.83
CA GLY A 98 13.50 13.51 7.40
C GLY A 98 13.07 12.35 6.50
N ILE A 99 12.78 11.16 7.04
CA ILE A 99 12.23 10.05 6.25
C ILE A 99 10.71 10.18 6.18
N LYS A 100 10.18 10.26 4.95
CA LYS A 100 8.75 10.21 4.70
C LYS A 100 8.25 8.76 4.76
N ILE A 101 7.13 8.53 5.45
CA ILE A 101 6.50 7.20 5.58
C ILE A 101 5.18 7.20 4.84
N ARG A 102 5.06 6.29 3.86
CA ARG A 102 3.83 6.10 3.09
C ARG A 102 3.35 4.65 3.18
N VAL A 103 2.03 4.48 3.21
CA VAL A 103 1.39 3.16 3.16
C VAL A 103 0.53 3.07 1.89
N ASN A 104 0.81 2.08 1.03
CA ASN A 104 -0.07 1.73 -0.08
C ASN A 104 -1.04 0.64 0.41
N THR A 105 -2.33 0.92 0.39
CA THR A 105 -3.36 0.07 1.02
C THR A 105 -4.60 -0.07 0.14
N ASN A 106 -5.34 -1.13 0.37
CA ASN A 106 -6.68 -1.31 -0.20
C ASN A 106 -7.78 -0.60 0.62
N GLY A 107 -7.42 0.07 1.72
CA GLY A 107 -8.34 0.82 2.57
C GLY A 107 -9.10 -0.01 3.60
N MET A 108 -8.77 -1.30 3.78
CA MET A 108 -9.46 -2.19 4.72
C MET A 108 -8.84 -2.20 6.13
N GLY A 109 -7.98 -1.25 6.46
CA GLY A 109 -7.23 -1.26 7.72
C GLY A 109 -8.12 -1.40 8.97
N ASN A 110 -9.22 -0.64 9.05
CA ASN A 110 -10.15 -0.70 10.18
C ASN A 110 -10.88 -2.05 10.25
N VAL A 111 -11.31 -2.56 9.09
CA VAL A 111 -12.05 -3.84 9.01
C VAL A 111 -11.15 -5.02 9.39
N ILE A 112 -9.94 -5.07 8.86
CA ILE A 112 -8.95 -6.12 9.15
C ILE A 112 -8.66 -6.19 10.65
N ASN A 113 -8.53 -5.03 11.29
CA ASN A 113 -8.15 -4.94 12.71
C ASN A 113 -9.36 -4.86 13.64
N ASN A 114 -10.60 -4.91 13.14
CA ASN A 114 -11.86 -4.81 13.89
C ASN A 114 -11.90 -3.58 14.83
N ARG A 115 -11.29 -2.48 14.44
CA ARG A 115 -11.27 -1.20 15.18
C ARG A 115 -10.81 -0.04 14.30
N ASN A 116 -11.04 1.18 14.75
CA ASN A 116 -10.44 2.36 14.13
C ASN A 116 -8.93 2.39 14.44
N ILE A 117 -8.09 2.21 13.40
CA ILE A 117 -6.63 2.22 13.52
C ILE A 117 -6.02 3.62 13.35
N LEU A 118 -6.80 4.63 12.94
CA LEU A 118 -6.26 5.95 12.64
C LEU A 118 -5.48 6.55 13.84
N PRO A 119 -6.00 6.49 15.09
CA PRO A 119 -5.25 7.00 16.25
C PRO A 119 -3.91 6.29 16.49
N GLU A 120 -3.74 5.08 15.92
CA GLU A 120 -2.51 4.30 16.08
C GLU A 120 -1.46 4.61 15.01
N ILE A 121 -1.85 5.24 13.90
CA ILE A 121 -0.97 5.48 12.76
C ILE A 121 -0.75 6.96 12.43
N THR A 122 -1.62 7.87 12.87
CA THR A 122 -1.59 9.30 12.52
C THR A 122 -0.25 9.95 12.88
N ASP A 123 0.37 9.60 14.00
CA ASP A 123 1.66 10.16 14.42
C ASP A 123 2.85 9.61 13.63
N PHE A 124 2.64 8.54 12.87
CA PHE A 124 3.71 7.82 12.19
C PHE A 124 3.66 7.93 10.67
N VAL A 125 2.47 7.90 10.08
CA VAL A 125 2.28 7.81 8.62
C VAL A 125 2.05 9.20 8.04
N ASP A 126 2.91 9.61 7.10
CA ASP A 126 2.78 10.92 6.44
C ASP A 126 1.77 10.88 5.29
N GLU A 127 1.68 9.74 4.61
CA GLU A 127 0.82 9.58 3.43
C GLU A 127 0.22 8.18 3.35
N VAL A 128 -1.04 8.10 2.95
CA VAL A 128 -1.68 6.86 2.51
C VAL A 128 -2.04 6.95 1.03
N SER A 129 -1.73 5.89 0.29
CA SER A 129 -2.13 5.74 -1.11
C SER A 129 -3.15 4.61 -1.17
N ILE A 130 -4.43 4.96 -1.34
CA ILE A 130 -5.56 4.02 -1.25
C ILE A 130 -6.00 3.61 -2.64
N SER A 131 -6.17 2.33 -2.85
CA SER A 131 -6.61 1.74 -4.11
C SER A 131 -8.13 1.91 -4.29
N LEU A 132 -8.56 3.03 -4.91
CA LEU A 132 -9.96 3.26 -5.28
C LEU A 132 -10.42 2.27 -6.35
N ASN A 133 -9.58 2.07 -7.36
CA ASN A 133 -9.69 1.10 -8.45
C ASN A 133 -10.90 1.26 -9.39
N ALA A 134 -12.03 1.80 -8.95
CA ALA A 134 -13.23 1.96 -9.78
C ALA A 134 -14.14 3.10 -9.27
N PRO A 135 -14.96 3.71 -10.14
CA PRO A 135 -15.90 4.76 -9.75
C PRO A 135 -17.21 4.25 -9.13
N THR A 136 -17.49 2.94 -9.20
CA THR A 136 -18.70 2.33 -8.66
C THR A 136 -18.40 1.05 -7.91
N GLU A 137 -19.27 0.69 -6.95
CA GLU A 137 -19.19 -0.55 -6.18
C GLU A 137 -19.18 -1.78 -7.08
N GLU A 138 -20.10 -1.83 -8.06
CA GLU A 138 -20.18 -2.96 -9.00
C GLU A 138 -18.87 -3.18 -9.76
N GLN A 139 -18.25 -2.11 -10.26
CA GLN A 139 -17.00 -2.22 -10.99
C GLN A 139 -15.83 -2.53 -10.05
N TYR A 140 -15.84 -1.95 -8.84
CA TYR A 140 -14.84 -2.27 -7.81
C TYR A 140 -14.86 -3.75 -7.45
N GLU A 141 -16.03 -4.35 -7.24
CA GLU A 141 -16.15 -5.78 -6.95
C GLU A 141 -15.61 -6.67 -8.07
N LYS A 142 -15.86 -6.30 -9.32
CA LYS A 142 -15.34 -7.02 -10.49
C LYS A 142 -13.82 -6.95 -10.61
N ILE A 143 -13.24 -5.78 -10.36
CA ILE A 143 -11.81 -5.51 -10.56
C ILE A 143 -11.01 -5.93 -9.32
N SER A 144 -11.45 -5.57 -8.13
CA SER A 144 -10.70 -5.78 -6.88
C SER A 144 -10.99 -7.11 -6.22
N LYS A 145 -12.13 -7.75 -6.55
CA LYS A 145 -12.57 -9.05 -6.00
C LYS A 145 -12.37 -9.13 -4.47
N PRO A 146 -13.01 -8.22 -3.71
CA PRO A 146 -12.83 -8.16 -2.27
C PRO A 146 -13.44 -9.37 -1.57
N GLN A 147 -12.82 -9.81 -0.48
CA GLN A 147 -13.32 -10.86 0.43
C GLN A 147 -14.10 -10.27 1.61
N VAL A 148 -14.11 -8.96 1.74
CA VAL A 148 -14.80 -8.20 2.78
C VAL A 148 -16.14 -7.70 2.23
N LYS A 149 -17.19 -7.82 3.02
CA LYS A 149 -18.50 -7.24 2.66
C LYS A 149 -18.44 -5.71 2.68
N ASN A 150 -19.17 -5.07 1.77
CA ASN A 150 -19.24 -3.62 1.63
C ASN A 150 -17.85 -2.96 1.44
N ALA A 151 -16.88 -3.68 0.88
CA ALA A 151 -15.49 -3.24 0.80
C ALA A 151 -15.32 -1.87 0.13
N TYR A 152 -16.11 -1.57 -0.90
CA TYR A 152 -16.08 -0.27 -1.57
C TYR A 152 -16.44 0.88 -0.62
N LYS A 153 -17.52 0.70 0.15
CA LYS A 153 -17.97 1.68 1.14
C LYS A 153 -16.95 1.83 2.29
N GLU A 154 -16.43 0.72 2.79
CA GLU A 154 -15.42 0.72 3.86
C GLU A 154 -14.12 1.42 3.42
N MET A 155 -13.68 1.20 2.18
CA MET A 155 -12.52 1.87 1.60
C MET A 155 -12.73 3.39 1.49
N LEU A 156 -13.90 3.84 1.01
CA LEU A 156 -14.22 5.27 0.93
C LEU A 156 -14.31 5.91 2.31
N GLU A 157 -14.88 5.20 3.28
CA GLU A 157 -14.97 5.67 4.67
C GLU A 157 -13.57 5.79 5.30
N PHE A 158 -12.72 4.80 5.08
CA PHE A 158 -11.32 4.86 5.54
C PHE A 158 -10.57 6.05 4.91
N ALA A 159 -10.79 6.32 3.63
CA ALA A 159 -10.19 7.47 2.94
C ALA A 159 -10.64 8.81 3.58
N LYS A 160 -11.94 8.97 3.83
CA LYS A 160 -12.49 10.17 4.52
C LYS A 160 -11.88 10.34 5.91
N GLN A 161 -11.75 9.25 6.65
CA GLN A 161 -11.14 9.27 7.98
C GLN A 161 -9.66 9.67 7.92
N CYS A 162 -8.90 9.17 6.94
CA CYS A 162 -7.50 9.59 6.75
C CYS A 162 -7.40 11.10 6.49
N VAL A 163 -8.22 11.63 5.57
CA VAL A 163 -8.27 13.07 5.30
C VAL A 163 -8.69 13.86 6.55
N GLY A 164 -9.71 13.40 7.28
CA GLY A 164 -10.19 14.04 8.51
C GLY A 164 -9.17 14.03 9.67
N ASN A 165 -8.20 13.12 9.63
CA ASN A 165 -7.06 13.06 10.56
C ASN A 165 -5.78 13.69 9.99
N GLU A 166 -5.89 14.51 8.94
CA GLU A 166 -4.78 15.26 8.32
C GLU A 166 -3.65 14.38 7.75
N ILE A 167 -3.90 13.09 7.52
CA ILE A 167 -2.97 12.23 6.80
C ILE A 167 -3.10 12.55 5.31
N LYS A 168 -1.99 12.88 4.65
CA LYS A 168 -2.01 13.09 3.20
C LYS A 168 -2.54 11.85 2.50
N THR A 169 -3.66 11.98 1.79
CA THR A 169 -4.38 10.86 1.19
C THR A 169 -4.43 10.98 -0.32
N THR A 170 -4.02 9.92 -1.02
CA THR A 170 -4.10 9.82 -2.47
C THR A 170 -4.97 8.63 -2.86
N LEU A 171 -6.04 8.85 -3.61
CA LEU A 171 -6.80 7.77 -4.23
C LEU A 171 -6.17 7.37 -5.56
N THR A 172 -5.99 6.07 -5.78
CA THR A 172 -5.32 5.56 -6.99
C THR A 172 -6.18 4.59 -7.77
N VAL A 173 -6.02 4.60 -9.08
CA VAL A 173 -6.60 3.62 -10.00
C VAL A 173 -5.51 3.07 -10.92
N VAL A 174 -5.73 1.87 -11.44
CA VAL A 174 -4.87 1.27 -12.48
C VAL A 174 -5.61 1.30 -13.80
N SER A 175 -5.05 1.99 -14.79
CA SER A 175 -5.57 2.11 -16.15
C SER A 175 -4.85 1.17 -17.12
N ASN A 176 -5.33 1.13 -18.37
CA ASN A 176 -4.74 0.39 -19.48
C ASN A 176 -4.65 -1.14 -19.28
N HIS A 177 -5.52 -1.69 -18.40
CA HIS A 177 -5.66 -3.13 -18.27
C HIS A 177 -6.53 -3.69 -19.42
N PRO A 178 -6.19 -4.86 -20.01
CA PRO A 178 -6.94 -5.40 -21.15
C PRO A 178 -8.40 -5.76 -20.83
N ASP A 179 -8.69 -6.15 -19.60
CA ASP A 179 -10.00 -6.71 -19.22
C ASP A 179 -11.01 -5.68 -18.75
N TYR A 180 -10.63 -4.39 -18.60
CA TYR A 180 -11.57 -3.35 -18.16
C TYR A 180 -11.15 -1.94 -18.62
N THR A 181 -12.15 -1.07 -18.67
CA THR A 181 -11.97 0.37 -18.90
C THR A 181 -12.55 1.14 -17.72
N LEU A 182 -11.86 2.19 -17.29
CA LEU A 182 -12.28 3.05 -16.17
C LEU A 182 -12.77 4.41 -16.68
N ASP A 183 -13.82 4.92 -16.09
CA ASP A 183 -14.16 6.34 -16.13
C ASP A 183 -13.25 7.08 -15.14
N ILE A 184 -12.14 7.60 -15.65
CA ILE A 184 -11.12 8.31 -14.88
C ILE A 184 -11.66 9.59 -14.26
N GLU A 185 -12.51 10.32 -14.99
CA GLU A 185 -13.10 11.56 -14.50
C GLU A 185 -14.07 11.29 -13.34
N ALA A 186 -14.87 10.22 -13.41
CA ALA A 186 -15.70 9.81 -12.30
C ALA A 186 -14.88 9.39 -11.07
N CYS A 187 -13.76 8.68 -11.26
CA CYS A 187 -12.84 8.34 -10.18
C CYS A 187 -12.22 9.60 -9.54
N LYS A 188 -11.78 10.56 -10.38
CA LYS A 188 -11.22 11.82 -9.93
C LYS A 188 -12.24 12.63 -9.11
N LYS A 189 -13.49 12.68 -9.56
CA LYS A 189 -14.56 13.36 -8.83
C LYS A 189 -14.75 12.81 -7.42
N ILE A 190 -14.65 11.49 -7.23
CA ILE A 190 -14.72 10.88 -5.90
C ILE A 190 -13.56 11.35 -5.01
N ALA A 191 -12.36 11.44 -5.55
CA ALA A 191 -11.22 11.95 -4.80
C ALA A 191 -11.41 13.42 -4.41
N ASP A 192 -11.86 14.26 -5.33
CA ASP A 192 -12.16 15.68 -5.10
C ASP A 192 -13.23 15.85 -4.01
N GLU A 193 -14.31 15.04 -4.03
CA GLU A 193 -15.38 15.06 -3.02
C GLU A 193 -14.90 14.64 -1.61
N ILE A 194 -13.90 13.76 -1.53
CA ILE A 194 -13.31 13.34 -0.27
C ILE A 194 -12.25 14.33 0.23
N GLY A 195 -11.70 15.15 -0.66
CA GLY A 195 -10.57 16.03 -0.38
C GLY A 195 -9.22 15.33 -0.45
N ALA A 196 -9.12 14.26 -1.24
CA ALA A 196 -7.91 13.48 -1.47
C ALA A 196 -7.25 13.86 -2.81
N ASP A 197 -5.94 13.67 -2.89
CA ASP A 197 -5.23 13.68 -4.17
C ASP A 197 -5.70 12.50 -5.04
N PHE A 198 -5.53 12.62 -6.36
CA PHE A 198 -5.86 11.55 -7.29
C PHE A 198 -4.66 11.19 -8.17
N ARG A 199 -4.43 9.89 -8.39
CA ARG A 199 -3.36 9.41 -9.25
C ARG A 199 -3.78 8.21 -10.08
N VAL A 200 -3.56 8.30 -11.40
CA VAL A 200 -3.68 7.18 -12.33
C VAL A 200 -2.33 6.48 -12.44
N ARG A 201 -2.31 5.17 -12.31
CA ARG A 201 -1.15 4.32 -12.57
C ARG A 201 -1.43 3.48 -13.80
N GLU A 202 -0.45 3.28 -14.64
CA GLU A 202 -0.56 2.34 -15.76
C GLU A 202 -0.39 0.90 -15.26
N TRP A 203 -1.15 0.01 -15.86
CA TRP A 203 -0.94 -1.41 -15.64
C TRP A 203 0.36 -1.87 -16.32
N LEU A 204 1.16 -2.63 -15.59
CA LEU A 204 2.43 -3.17 -16.05
C LEU A 204 2.30 -4.70 -16.13
N ASN A 205 2.39 -5.24 -17.34
CA ASN A 205 2.28 -6.68 -17.57
C ASN A 205 3.52 -7.43 -17.04
N ASP A 206 4.69 -6.83 -17.18
CA ASP A 206 5.99 -7.48 -16.94
C ASP A 206 6.66 -7.00 -15.63
N GLY A 207 5.96 -6.25 -14.81
CA GLY A 207 6.51 -5.65 -13.60
C GLY A 207 7.39 -4.41 -13.88
N TYR A 208 8.24 -4.06 -12.93
CA TYR A 208 9.15 -2.91 -13.00
C TYR A 208 10.49 -3.29 -13.61
#